data_8af7dda81690f03ffe7dc490086f3df6
#
_entry.id   8af7dda81690f03ffe7dc490086f3df6
#
_cell.length_a   1.000
_cell.length_b   1.000
_cell.length_c   1.000
_cell.angle_alpha   90.00
_cell.angle_beta   90.00
_cell.angle_gamma   90.00
#
_symmetry.space_group_name_H-M   'P 1'
#
loop_
_entity.id
_entity.type
_entity.pdbx_description
1 polymer ?
#
loop_
_entity_poly.entity_id
_entity_poly.type
_entity_poly.pdbx_seq_one_letter_code
_entity_poly.pdbx_strand_id
1 'polypeptide(L)'
;MHRGITVRRTDAIQLGRHVTQLEGLYRRCFTEPPWRESAERLAGFPHRLTAHLGRGGFDGLVAVDEGHLIGAIYGWPAGPELAAGSQFDDALAAAVTPAVAGRLVAPALIVAELMVHPAHQRRGIGRSLLTRFIADWPSAWLCTHPEAPAAGMYRSGGWHEEATFAVDDYPMVLFTWQAPF
;
A
#
# COMPACT_ATOMS: atom_id res chain seq x y z
N MET A 1 -3.08 26.00 -12.11
CA MET A 1 -4.20 25.15 -12.58
C MET A 1 -3.62 23.85 -13.11
N HIS A 2 -3.64 22.77 -12.32
CA HIS A 2 -3.26 21.45 -12.82
C HIS A 2 -4.45 20.90 -13.62
N ARG A 3 -4.49 21.18 -14.91
CA ARG A 3 -5.38 20.49 -15.83
C ARG A 3 -4.94 19.04 -15.88
N GLY A 4 -5.81 18.12 -15.45
CA GLY A 4 -5.77 16.76 -15.93
C GLY A 4 -5.83 15.64 -14.91
N ILE A 5 -5.28 15.78 -13.68
CA ILE A 5 -5.23 14.65 -12.75
C ILE A 5 -6.61 14.41 -12.13
N THR A 6 -7.18 13.25 -12.40
CA THR A 6 -8.43 12.76 -11.78
C THR A 6 -8.13 11.57 -10.87
N VAL A 7 -8.76 11.57 -9.69
CA VAL A 7 -8.75 10.41 -8.78
C VAL A 7 -10.13 9.80 -8.77
N ARG A 8 -10.20 8.48 -9.04
CA ARG A 8 -11.46 7.73 -9.08
C ARG A 8 -11.35 6.41 -8.34
N ARG A 9 -12.46 5.96 -7.77
CA ARG A 9 -12.57 4.65 -7.13
C ARG A 9 -12.53 3.55 -8.18
N THR A 10 -12.00 2.41 -7.81
CA THR A 10 -11.88 1.23 -8.68
C THR A 10 -12.13 -0.03 -7.85
N ASP A 11 -12.79 -0.98 -8.42
CA ASP A 11 -12.95 -2.32 -7.85
C ASP A 11 -11.92 -3.31 -8.46
N ALA A 12 -11.96 -4.55 -7.99
CA ALA A 12 -11.05 -5.60 -8.45
C ALA A 12 -11.17 -5.87 -9.96
N ILE A 13 -12.38 -5.84 -10.53
CA ILE A 13 -12.60 -6.11 -11.95
C ILE A 13 -12.04 -4.97 -12.80
N GLN A 14 -12.33 -3.74 -12.41
CA GLN A 14 -11.87 -2.55 -13.11
C GLN A 14 -10.34 -2.43 -13.05
N LEU A 15 -9.75 -2.63 -11.85
CA LEU A 15 -8.30 -2.54 -11.68
C LEU A 15 -7.59 -3.68 -12.43
N GLY A 16 -8.16 -4.87 -12.46
CA GLY A 16 -7.65 -6.02 -13.20
C GLY A 16 -7.50 -5.78 -14.72
N ARG A 17 -8.26 -4.85 -15.29
CA ARG A 17 -8.11 -4.44 -16.71
C ARG A 17 -6.85 -3.61 -16.96
N HIS A 18 -6.20 -3.10 -15.91
CA HIS A 18 -5.01 -2.25 -15.98
C HIS A 18 -3.72 -2.96 -15.54
N VAL A 19 -3.69 -4.29 -15.52
CA VAL A 19 -2.54 -5.08 -15.03
C VAL A 19 -1.23 -4.64 -15.68
N THR A 20 -1.18 -4.47 -17.00
CA THR A 20 0.03 -4.04 -17.72
C THR A 20 0.49 -2.63 -17.30
N GLN A 21 -0.45 -1.70 -17.13
CA GLN A 21 -0.11 -0.34 -16.68
C GLN A 21 0.36 -0.33 -15.23
N LEU A 22 -0.28 -1.14 -14.37
CA LEU A 22 0.12 -1.31 -12.96
C LEU A 22 1.49 -1.96 -12.83
N GLU A 23 1.79 -2.97 -13.65
CA GLU A 23 3.13 -3.58 -13.68
C GLU A 23 4.19 -2.56 -14.08
N GLY A 24 3.94 -1.77 -15.11
CA GLY A 24 4.83 -0.69 -15.51
C GLY A 24 5.03 0.35 -14.41
N LEU A 25 3.96 0.74 -13.72
CA LEU A 25 4.01 1.65 -12.58
C LEU A 25 4.81 1.05 -11.41
N TYR A 26 4.55 -0.22 -11.07
CA TYR A 26 5.26 -0.95 -10.02
C TYR A 26 6.77 -0.98 -10.27
N ARG A 27 7.19 -1.37 -11.48
CA ARG A 27 8.60 -1.37 -11.86
C ARG A 27 9.26 0.00 -11.70
N ARG A 28 8.59 1.07 -12.13
CA ARG A 28 9.11 2.44 -12.00
C ARG A 28 9.23 2.88 -10.55
N CYS A 29 8.33 2.44 -9.68
CA CYS A 29 8.35 2.81 -8.25
C CYS A 29 9.41 2.04 -7.45
N PHE A 30 9.65 0.76 -7.77
CA PHE A 30 10.36 -0.16 -6.88
C PHE A 30 11.70 -0.68 -7.40
N THR A 31 12.13 -0.30 -8.60
CA THR A 31 13.47 -0.65 -9.14
C THR A 31 14.56 0.18 -8.48
N GLU A 32 14.31 1.45 -8.21
CA GLU A 32 15.29 2.38 -7.68
C GLU A 32 15.37 2.35 -6.14
N PRO A 33 16.48 2.90 -5.57
CA PRO A 33 16.57 3.04 -4.11
C PRO A 33 15.37 3.80 -3.52
N PRO A 34 14.99 3.51 -2.28
CA PRO A 34 15.57 2.51 -1.36
C PRO A 34 15.12 1.07 -1.63
N TRP A 35 14.13 0.90 -2.49
CA TRP A 35 13.46 -0.38 -2.74
C TRP A 35 14.39 -1.42 -3.37
N ARG A 36 15.00 -1.11 -4.50
CA ARG A 36 15.90 -2.01 -5.25
C ARG A 36 15.40 -3.45 -5.30
N GLU A 37 14.10 -3.61 -5.58
CA GLU A 37 13.52 -4.95 -5.67
C GLU A 37 14.21 -5.80 -6.74
N SER A 38 14.38 -7.08 -6.43
CA SER A 38 15.00 -8.03 -7.36
C SER A 38 14.16 -8.18 -8.65
N ALA A 39 14.81 -8.58 -9.75
CA ALA A 39 14.13 -8.85 -11.00
C ALA A 39 13.02 -9.91 -10.85
N GLU A 40 13.23 -10.91 -10.01
CA GLU A 40 12.24 -11.94 -9.70
C GLU A 40 11.01 -11.35 -8.98
N ARG A 41 11.24 -10.50 -7.96
CA ARG A 41 10.16 -9.85 -7.22
C ARG A 41 9.36 -8.90 -8.11
N LEU A 42 10.02 -8.12 -8.97
CA LEU A 42 9.37 -7.25 -9.95
C LEU A 42 8.53 -8.08 -10.95
N ALA A 43 9.09 -9.17 -11.48
CA ALA A 43 8.39 -10.07 -12.40
C ALA A 43 7.20 -10.79 -11.75
N GLY A 44 7.24 -11.03 -10.45
CA GLY A 44 6.16 -11.66 -9.68
C GLY A 44 4.97 -10.75 -9.39
N PHE A 45 5.05 -9.44 -9.69
CA PHE A 45 3.98 -8.50 -9.37
C PHE A 45 2.61 -8.85 -9.99
N PRO A 46 2.47 -9.22 -11.28
CA PRO A 46 1.18 -9.58 -11.85
C PRO A 46 0.50 -10.75 -11.13
N HIS A 47 1.28 -11.74 -10.70
CA HIS A 47 0.77 -12.87 -9.91
C HIS A 47 0.28 -12.42 -8.52
N ARG A 48 1.07 -11.60 -7.82
CA ARG A 48 0.66 -11.04 -6.53
C ARG A 48 -0.58 -10.16 -6.68
N LEU A 49 -0.64 -9.32 -7.71
CA LEU A 49 -1.81 -8.49 -7.99
C LEU A 49 -3.06 -9.35 -8.18
N THR A 50 -2.98 -10.44 -8.92
CA THR A 50 -4.11 -11.37 -9.10
C THR A 50 -4.60 -11.93 -7.76
N ALA A 51 -3.68 -12.33 -6.88
CA ALA A 51 -4.03 -12.78 -5.53
C ALA A 51 -4.67 -11.67 -4.68
N HIS A 52 -4.18 -10.43 -4.79
CA HIS A 52 -4.74 -9.27 -4.09
C HIS A 52 -6.16 -8.94 -4.59
N LEU A 53 -6.37 -8.96 -5.91
CA LEU A 53 -7.70 -8.72 -6.51
C LEU A 53 -8.75 -9.73 -6.06
N GLY A 54 -8.33 -10.94 -5.69
CA GLY A 54 -9.20 -11.99 -5.14
C GLY A 54 -9.55 -11.82 -3.65
N ARG A 55 -9.00 -10.83 -2.95
CA ARG A 55 -9.30 -10.60 -1.53
C ARG A 55 -10.71 -10.08 -1.33
N GLY A 56 -11.43 -10.66 -0.36
CA GLY A 56 -12.77 -10.19 0.01
C GLY A 56 -12.74 -8.73 0.47
N GLY A 57 -13.63 -7.92 -0.07
CA GLY A 57 -13.68 -6.49 0.25
C GLY A 57 -12.58 -5.65 -0.41
N PHE A 58 -11.90 -6.18 -1.43
CA PHE A 58 -10.93 -5.40 -2.22
C PHE A 58 -11.52 -4.07 -2.69
N ASP A 59 -10.77 -3.01 -2.50
CA ASP A 59 -11.11 -1.65 -2.92
C ASP A 59 -9.85 -0.89 -3.30
N GLY A 60 -9.98 0.15 -4.11
CA GLY A 60 -8.86 0.96 -4.54
C GLY A 60 -9.22 2.31 -5.10
N LEU A 61 -8.21 3.15 -5.27
CA LEU A 61 -8.29 4.41 -6.01
C LEU A 61 -7.16 4.45 -7.04
N VAL A 62 -7.45 5.05 -8.18
CA VAL A 62 -6.45 5.33 -9.22
C VAL A 62 -6.38 6.82 -9.51
N ALA A 63 -5.17 7.31 -9.72
CA ALA A 63 -4.91 8.65 -10.25
C ALA A 63 -4.54 8.54 -11.72
N VAL A 64 -5.23 9.30 -12.55
CA VAL A 64 -5.07 9.29 -14.01
C VAL A 64 -4.78 10.71 -14.49
N ASP A 65 -3.80 10.87 -15.36
CA ASP A 65 -3.46 12.11 -16.04
C ASP A 65 -3.44 11.86 -17.56
N GLU A 66 -4.22 12.63 -18.32
CA GLU A 66 -4.37 12.48 -19.77
C GLU A 66 -4.61 11.04 -20.25
N GLY A 67 -5.40 10.26 -19.47
CA GLY A 67 -5.71 8.86 -19.79
C GLY A 67 -4.64 7.85 -19.33
N HIS A 68 -3.51 8.29 -18.77
CA HIS A 68 -2.46 7.43 -18.26
C HIS A 68 -2.58 7.24 -16.75
N LEU A 69 -2.41 6.02 -16.29
CA LEU A 69 -2.38 5.69 -14.87
C LEU A 69 -1.06 6.15 -14.27
N ILE A 70 -1.12 7.14 -13.38
CA ILE A 70 0.05 7.75 -12.73
C ILE A 70 0.15 7.44 -11.23
N GLY A 71 -0.88 6.85 -10.65
CA GLY A 71 -0.88 6.42 -9.25
C GLY A 71 -2.00 5.44 -8.97
N ALA A 72 -1.79 4.61 -7.96
CA ALA A 72 -2.77 3.66 -7.46
C ALA A 72 -2.58 3.42 -5.98
N ILE A 73 -3.68 3.21 -5.27
CA ILE A 73 -3.73 2.67 -3.92
C ILE A 73 -4.80 1.61 -3.88
N TYR A 74 -4.52 0.50 -3.19
CA TYR A 74 -5.53 -0.52 -2.96
C TYR A 74 -5.26 -1.32 -1.70
N GLY A 75 -6.29 -2.01 -1.25
CA GLY A 75 -6.25 -2.86 -0.08
C GLY A 75 -7.57 -3.56 0.17
N TRP A 76 -7.73 -4.08 1.39
CA TRP A 76 -8.90 -4.83 1.80
C TRP A 76 -9.07 -4.81 3.32
N PRO A 77 -10.26 -5.15 3.85
CA PRO A 77 -10.48 -5.28 5.27
C PRO A 77 -9.57 -6.35 5.89
N ALA A 78 -9.00 -6.06 7.04
CA ALA A 78 -8.32 -7.07 7.84
C ALA A 78 -9.30 -8.16 8.32
N GLY A 79 -8.82 -9.37 8.44
CA GLY A 79 -9.57 -10.47 9.03
C GLY A 79 -9.71 -10.35 10.56
N PRO A 80 -10.44 -11.28 11.20
CA PRO A 80 -10.58 -11.31 12.66
C PRO A 80 -9.28 -11.71 13.37
N GLU A 81 -8.35 -12.31 12.65
CA GLU A 81 -7.03 -12.73 13.14
C GLU A 81 -5.94 -12.26 12.18
N LEU A 82 -4.70 -12.17 12.67
CA LEU A 82 -3.56 -11.90 11.80
C LEU A 82 -3.41 -13.02 10.75
N ALA A 83 -3.10 -12.63 9.53
CA ALA A 83 -2.75 -13.58 8.50
C ALA A 83 -1.48 -14.37 8.89
N ALA A 84 -1.39 -15.60 8.42
CA ALA A 84 -0.28 -16.50 8.68
C ALA A 84 0.03 -17.33 7.43
N GLY A 85 1.22 -17.93 7.40
CA GLY A 85 1.61 -18.89 6.35
C GLY A 85 2.34 -18.28 5.16
N SER A 86 2.67 -16.98 5.21
CA SER A 86 3.65 -16.37 4.33
C SER A 86 4.84 -15.86 5.16
N GLN A 87 6.01 -15.73 4.53
CA GLN A 87 7.19 -15.15 5.19
C GLN A 87 6.90 -13.75 5.74
N PHE A 88 6.14 -12.95 5.00
CA PHE A 88 5.75 -11.62 5.43
C PHE A 88 4.83 -11.67 6.66
N ASP A 89 3.77 -12.46 6.61
CA ASP A 89 2.80 -12.54 7.71
C ASP A 89 3.44 -13.06 9.00
N ASP A 90 4.29 -14.09 8.88
CA ASP A 90 4.98 -14.69 10.01
C ASP A 90 6.02 -13.72 10.62
N ALA A 91 6.76 -12.99 9.78
CA ALA A 91 7.72 -11.98 10.23
C ALA A 91 7.02 -10.79 10.91
N LEU A 92 5.90 -10.33 10.35
CA LEU A 92 5.08 -9.27 10.95
C LEU A 92 4.53 -9.72 12.31
N ALA A 93 3.94 -10.91 12.38
CA ALA A 93 3.39 -11.45 13.63
C ALA A 93 4.45 -11.58 14.74
N ALA A 94 5.67 -11.99 14.38
CA ALA A 94 6.80 -12.09 15.31
C ALA A 94 7.32 -10.73 15.81
N ALA A 95 7.13 -9.67 15.02
CA ALA A 95 7.66 -8.33 15.32
C ALA A 95 6.72 -7.48 16.20
N VAL A 96 5.45 -7.85 16.32
CA VAL A 96 4.45 -7.04 17.02
C VAL A 96 4.13 -7.57 18.40
N THR A 97 3.82 -6.66 19.33
CA THR A 97 3.25 -7.02 20.63
C THR A 97 1.78 -7.42 20.48
N PRO A 98 1.19 -8.16 21.46
CA PRO A 98 -0.24 -8.47 21.44
C PRO A 98 -1.15 -7.23 21.32
N ALA A 99 -0.77 -6.12 21.94
CA ALA A 99 -1.50 -4.87 21.86
C ALA A 99 -1.48 -4.26 20.44
N VAL A 100 -0.34 -4.33 19.75
CA VAL A 100 -0.23 -3.91 18.35
C VAL A 100 -1.00 -4.87 17.44
N ALA A 101 -0.83 -6.18 17.62
CA ALA A 101 -1.55 -7.20 16.85
C ALA A 101 -3.06 -6.99 16.88
N GLY A 102 -3.62 -6.62 18.05
CA GLY A 102 -5.04 -6.30 18.19
C GLY A 102 -5.52 -5.10 17.37
N ARG A 103 -4.61 -4.22 16.93
CA ARG A 103 -4.94 -3.08 16.04
C ARG A 103 -4.82 -3.41 14.55
N LEU A 104 -4.23 -4.56 14.22
CA LEU A 104 -4.03 -5.00 12.82
C LEU A 104 -5.16 -5.88 12.30
N VAL A 105 -6.08 -6.28 13.17
CA VAL A 105 -7.23 -7.11 12.82
C VAL A 105 -8.50 -6.28 12.63
N ALA A 106 -9.60 -6.89 12.21
CA ALA A 106 -10.87 -6.21 12.02
C ALA A 106 -11.24 -5.33 13.23
N PRO A 107 -11.74 -4.10 13.01
CA PRO A 107 -12.21 -3.52 11.75
C PRO A 107 -11.16 -2.68 10.96
N ALA A 108 -9.88 -3.02 11.01
CA ALA A 108 -8.83 -2.28 10.33
C ALA A 108 -8.84 -2.48 8.80
N LEU A 109 -8.39 -1.45 8.06
CA LEU A 109 -8.07 -1.55 6.64
C LEU A 109 -6.59 -1.91 6.45
N ILE A 110 -6.30 -2.89 5.62
CA ILE A 110 -4.95 -3.16 5.12
C ILE A 110 -4.72 -2.32 3.87
N VAL A 111 -3.77 -1.40 3.91
CA VAL A 111 -3.28 -0.71 2.71
C VAL A 111 -2.15 -1.55 2.12
N ALA A 112 -2.48 -2.32 1.09
CA ALA A 112 -1.56 -3.30 0.53
C ALA A 112 -0.52 -2.68 -0.40
N GLU A 113 -0.92 -1.67 -1.18
CA GLU A 113 -0.05 -1.01 -2.14
C GLU A 113 -0.40 0.46 -2.30
N LEU A 114 0.62 1.31 -2.35
CA LEU A 114 0.51 2.72 -2.74
C LEU A 114 1.65 3.07 -3.68
N MET A 115 1.31 3.41 -4.90
CA MET A 115 2.26 3.73 -5.96
C MET A 115 1.94 5.08 -6.58
N VAL A 116 2.96 5.89 -6.81
CA VAL A 116 2.86 7.12 -7.61
C VAL A 116 4.06 7.16 -8.54
N HIS A 117 3.79 7.35 -9.82
CA HIS A 117 4.82 7.42 -10.85
C HIS A 117 5.90 8.45 -10.46
N PRO A 118 7.20 8.12 -10.52
CA PRO A 118 8.29 8.99 -10.04
C PRO A 118 8.21 10.44 -10.58
N ALA A 119 7.88 10.62 -11.86
CA ALA A 119 7.72 11.95 -12.46
C ALA A 119 6.54 12.77 -11.90
N HIS A 120 5.63 12.14 -11.16
CA HIS A 120 4.45 12.77 -10.56
C HIS A 120 4.49 12.80 -9.01
N GLN A 121 5.56 12.28 -8.40
CA GLN A 121 5.77 12.34 -6.96
C GLN A 121 5.99 13.77 -6.47
N ARG A 122 5.90 13.97 -5.13
CA ARG A 122 6.08 15.26 -4.45
C ARG A 122 5.06 16.35 -4.86
N ARG A 123 3.98 15.95 -5.53
CA ARG A 123 2.85 16.82 -5.95
C ARG A 123 1.58 16.58 -5.13
N GLY A 124 1.69 15.86 -4.00
CA GLY A 124 0.57 15.58 -3.10
C GLY A 124 -0.34 14.42 -3.52
N ILE A 125 -0.06 13.75 -4.66
CA ILE A 125 -0.93 12.68 -5.19
C ILE A 125 -1.00 11.50 -4.21
N GLY A 126 0.14 11.02 -3.72
CA GLY A 126 0.18 9.90 -2.75
C GLY A 126 -0.58 10.21 -1.47
N ARG A 127 -0.42 11.41 -0.93
CA ARG A 127 -1.18 11.87 0.26
C ARG A 127 -2.68 11.93 -0.04
N SER A 128 -3.07 12.47 -1.18
CA SER A 128 -4.48 12.55 -1.59
C SER A 128 -5.12 11.17 -1.75
N LEU A 129 -4.42 10.24 -2.39
CA LEU A 129 -4.86 8.85 -2.53
C LEU A 129 -5.05 8.20 -1.16
N LEU A 130 -4.04 8.30 -0.29
CA LEU A 130 -4.07 7.70 1.05
C LEU A 130 -5.21 8.26 1.90
N THR A 131 -5.29 9.60 2.02
CA THR A 131 -6.32 10.26 2.85
C THR A 131 -7.74 9.89 2.40
N ARG A 132 -7.97 9.84 1.09
CA ARG A 132 -9.29 9.45 0.55
C ARG A 132 -9.59 7.97 0.75
N PHE A 133 -8.57 7.13 0.65
CA PHE A 133 -8.74 5.69 0.75
C PHE A 133 -9.12 5.23 2.16
N ILE A 134 -8.54 5.86 3.18
CA ILE A 134 -8.79 5.52 4.58
C ILE A 134 -9.95 6.29 5.21
N ALA A 135 -10.55 7.27 4.51
CA ALA A 135 -11.48 8.24 5.07
C ALA A 135 -12.68 7.63 5.82
N ASP A 136 -13.19 6.50 5.33
CA ASP A 136 -14.37 5.84 5.89
C ASP A 136 -14.02 4.70 6.87
N TRP A 137 -12.73 4.55 7.22
CA TRP A 137 -12.25 3.48 8.09
C TRP A 137 -11.92 3.97 9.49
N PRO A 138 -12.22 3.18 10.55
CA PRO A 138 -11.86 3.54 11.92
C PRO A 138 -10.37 3.42 12.18
N SER A 139 -9.69 2.53 11.46
CA SER A 139 -8.25 2.30 11.55
C SER A 139 -7.70 1.70 10.27
N ALA A 140 -6.40 1.86 10.06
CA ALA A 140 -5.69 1.28 8.92
C ALA A 140 -4.25 0.94 9.31
N TRP A 141 -3.63 0.04 8.57
CA TRP A 141 -2.20 -0.23 8.69
C TRP A 141 -1.55 -0.53 7.34
N LEU A 142 -0.26 -0.35 7.29
CA LEU A 142 0.57 -0.64 6.13
C LEU A 142 2.00 -0.94 6.56
N CYS A 143 2.74 -1.58 5.66
CA CYS A 143 4.18 -1.76 5.80
C CYS A 143 4.91 -1.13 4.62
N THR A 144 6.09 -0.57 4.88
CA THR A 144 6.93 0.06 3.85
C THR A 144 8.42 -0.10 4.17
N HIS A 145 9.27 0.22 3.21
CA HIS A 145 10.71 0.33 3.49
C HIS A 145 10.97 1.53 4.40
N PRO A 146 11.80 1.42 5.47
CA PRO A 146 12.00 2.50 6.44
C PRO A 146 12.61 3.78 5.84
N GLU A 147 13.39 3.66 4.78
CA GLU A 147 13.98 4.80 4.06
C GLU A 147 13.14 5.28 2.87
N ALA A 148 11.96 4.70 2.64
CA ALA A 148 11.08 5.16 1.57
C ALA A 148 10.63 6.61 1.82
N PRO A 149 10.56 7.46 0.78
CA PRO A 149 10.02 8.82 0.91
C PRO A 149 8.61 8.83 1.51
N ALA A 150 7.82 7.80 1.26
CA ALA A 150 6.48 7.62 1.83
C ALA A 150 6.50 7.48 3.36
N ALA A 151 7.56 6.92 3.97
CA ALA A 151 7.66 6.80 5.43
C ALA A 151 7.60 8.17 6.11
N GLY A 152 8.25 9.19 5.54
CA GLY A 152 8.15 10.57 6.01
C GLY A 152 6.74 11.14 5.88
N MET A 153 6.04 10.80 4.80
CA MET A 153 4.64 11.20 4.58
C MET A 153 3.72 10.57 5.64
N TYR A 154 3.92 9.31 6.00
CA TYR A 154 3.13 8.64 7.05
C TYR A 154 3.38 9.29 8.40
N ARG A 155 4.63 9.47 8.82
CA ARG A 155 4.97 10.13 10.10
C ARG A 155 4.33 11.51 10.22
N SER A 156 4.40 12.32 9.16
CA SER A 156 3.79 13.67 9.15
C SER A 156 2.25 13.64 9.00
N GLY A 157 1.67 12.53 8.63
CA GLY A 157 0.24 12.32 8.38
C GLY A 157 -0.54 11.72 9.54
N GLY A 158 0.07 11.63 10.74
CA GLY A 158 -0.59 11.07 11.92
C GLY A 158 -0.57 9.55 12.02
N TRP A 159 0.30 8.89 11.25
CA TRP A 159 0.54 7.47 11.36
C TRP A 159 1.60 7.19 12.43
N HIS A 160 1.43 6.12 13.18
CA HIS A 160 2.34 5.67 14.23
C HIS A 160 3.23 4.55 13.72
N GLU A 161 4.53 4.69 13.91
CA GLU A 161 5.50 3.64 13.65
C GLU A 161 5.49 2.65 14.81
N GLU A 162 5.15 1.38 14.55
CA GLU A 162 4.87 0.39 15.59
C GLU A 162 5.98 -0.64 15.74
N ALA A 163 6.56 -1.08 14.64
CA ALA A 163 7.57 -2.13 14.64
C ALA A 163 8.42 -2.07 13.37
N THR A 164 9.65 -2.58 13.47
CA THR A 164 10.53 -2.86 12.34
C THR A 164 10.81 -4.35 12.26
N PHE A 165 10.90 -4.88 11.07
CA PHE A 165 11.21 -6.29 10.83
C PHE A 165 11.86 -6.46 9.46
N ALA A 166 12.23 -7.68 9.10
CA ALA A 166 12.78 -7.98 7.78
C ALA A 166 12.11 -9.22 7.19
N VAL A 167 11.98 -9.23 5.88
CA VAL A 167 11.54 -10.38 5.08
C VAL A 167 12.65 -10.67 4.08
N ASP A 168 13.33 -11.81 4.22
CA ASP A 168 14.51 -12.17 3.39
C ASP A 168 15.56 -11.04 3.37
N ASP A 169 15.94 -10.54 4.57
CA ASP A 169 16.85 -9.39 4.77
C ASP A 169 16.35 -8.04 4.23
N TYR A 170 15.14 -8.00 3.69
CA TYR A 170 14.52 -6.78 3.20
C TYR A 170 13.86 -6.03 4.36
N PRO A 171 14.32 -4.82 4.70
CA PRO A 171 13.83 -4.10 5.88
C PRO A 171 12.42 -3.55 5.64
N MET A 172 11.57 -3.71 6.65
CA MET A 172 10.19 -3.22 6.66
C MET A 172 9.90 -2.46 7.96
N VAL A 173 9.01 -1.51 7.88
CA VAL A 173 8.44 -0.80 9.01
C VAL A 173 6.92 -0.83 8.93
N LEU A 174 6.29 -1.16 10.05
CA LEU A 174 4.84 -1.16 10.22
C LEU A 174 4.37 0.21 10.70
N PHE A 175 3.38 0.76 10.03
CA PHE A 175 2.63 1.94 10.44
C PHE A 175 1.17 1.61 10.70
N THR A 176 0.61 2.18 11.76
CA THR A 176 -0.83 2.15 12.05
C THR A 176 -1.41 3.55 12.08
N TRP A 177 -2.67 3.66 11.73
CA TRP A 177 -3.45 4.90 11.78
C TRP A 177 -4.81 4.63 12.42
N GLN A 178 -5.29 5.60 13.19
CA GLN A 178 -6.64 5.59 13.76
C GLN A 178 -7.35 6.88 13.40
N ALA A 179 -8.64 6.78 13.08
CA ALA A 179 -9.46 7.94 12.83
C ALA A 179 -9.50 8.85 14.08
N PRO A 180 -9.39 10.16 13.94
CA PRO A 180 -9.62 11.06 15.06
C PRO A 180 -11.07 10.93 15.55
N PHE A 181 -11.27 10.94 16.87
CA PHE A 181 -12.58 10.89 17.50
C PHE A 181 -13.36 12.18 17.27
#